data_ed0a95967a95fafeb9e1428c901cac97
#
_entry.id   ed0a95967a95fafeb9e1428c901cac97
#
_cell.length_a   1.000
_cell.length_b   1.000
_cell.length_c   1.000
_cell.angle_alpha   90.00
_cell.angle_beta   90.00
_cell.angle_gamma   90.00
#
_symmetry.space_group_name_H-M   'P 1'
#
loop_
_entity.id
_entity.type
_entity.pdbx_description
1 polymer ?
#
loop_
_entity_poly.entity_id
_entity_poly.type
_entity_poly.pdbx_seq_one_letter_code
_entity_poly.pdbx_strand_id
1 'polypeptide(L)'
;MSPQAVVKLVEELKCKYTVHLICFCLNVPISTYYRWKKKDFSPTVIEKTIGKICKKNKFIYGYRKIKYLIQKELNQIINHKVVQRIMQKNGWNCAVKPKKAIKIGKPFSITGNTLNRDFSADKPMQKLTTDITYLPFGPKQLYLSSIMDLYNGEILAYTIGSKQDTKFVLDTLNQIDLPKDVLLHSDQGSVYTSAEYYNLCKEKNIIRSMSRKGTPADNAPIESFHSSLKCEAFYIKDEVITSSSIVIQIVENYIKYYNENRIQQKLDYLSPVEYRRR
;
A
#
# COMPACT_ATOMS: atom_id res chain seq x y z
N MET A 1 -19.19 6.72 -27.06
CA MET A 1 -18.03 6.11 -27.76
C MET A 1 -16.83 7.03 -27.65
N SER A 2 -15.57 6.49 -27.65
CA SER A 2 -14.36 7.34 -27.70
C SER A 2 -14.19 7.97 -29.09
N PRO A 3 -13.55 9.16 -29.22
CA PRO A 3 -13.28 9.79 -30.50
C PRO A 3 -12.57 8.86 -31.51
N GLN A 4 -11.61 8.08 -31.04
CA GLN A 4 -10.90 7.10 -31.87
C GLN A 4 -11.79 5.98 -32.38
N ALA A 5 -12.71 5.45 -31.53
CA ALA A 5 -13.65 4.43 -31.91
C ALA A 5 -14.67 4.94 -32.95
N VAL A 6 -15.12 6.19 -32.79
CA VAL A 6 -16.02 6.83 -33.81
C VAL A 6 -15.32 6.98 -35.16
N VAL A 7 -14.07 7.48 -35.15
CA VAL A 7 -13.31 7.61 -36.42
C VAL A 7 -13.13 6.25 -37.09
N LYS A 8 -12.75 5.23 -36.34
CA LYS A 8 -12.58 3.87 -36.88
C LYS A 8 -13.86 3.32 -37.45
N LEU A 9 -14.99 3.45 -36.73
CA LEU A 9 -16.31 2.96 -37.20
C LEU A 9 -16.80 3.68 -38.46
N VAL A 10 -16.60 5.02 -38.52
CA VAL A 10 -16.96 5.79 -39.73
C VAL A 10 -16.10 5.37 -40.92
N GLU A 11 -14.80 5.16 -40.73
CA GLU A 11 -13.91 4.70 -41.82
C GLU A 11 -14.27 3.29 -42.31
N GLU A 12 -14.75 2.40 -41.43
CA GLU A 12 -15.21 1.06 -41.79
C GLU A 12 -16.56 1.08 -42.56
N LEU A 13 -17.48 1.99 -42.21
CA LEU A 13 -18.82 2.03 -42.79
C LEU A 13 -18.99 2.96 -44.00
N LYS A 14 -18.05 3.88 -44.24
CA LYS A 14 -18.14 4.87 -45.34
C LYS A 14 -18.24 4.28 -46.75
N CYS A 15 -17.88 2.99 -46.93
CA CYS A 15 -18.04 2.28 -48.19
C CYS A 15 -19.49 1.87 -48.47
N LYS A 16 -20.36 1.81 -47.43
CA LYS A 16 -21.77 1.40 -47.54
C LYS A 16 -22.74 2.56 -47.31
N TYR A 17 -22.36 3.55 -46.52
CA TYR A 17 -23.23 4.65 -46.10
C TYR A 17 -22.50 6.00 -46.19
N THR A 18 -23.24 7.09 -46.34
CA THR A 18 -22.66 8.43 -46.35
C THR A 18 -22.12 8.79 -44.95
N VAL A 19 -21.00 9.51 -44.89
CA VAL A 19 -20.42 9.99 -43.60
C VAL A 19 -21.45 10.80 -42.81
N HIS A 20 -22.32 11.56 -43.51
CA HIS A 20 -23.43 12.32 -42.89
C HIS A 20 -24.35 11.41 -42.10
N LEU A 21 -24.84 10.33 -42.73
CA LEU A 21 -25.80 9.39 -42.15
C LEU A 21 -25.16 8.67 -40.93
N ILE A 22 -23.93 8.22 -41.05
CA ILE A 22 -23.22 7.54 -39.97
C ILE A 22 -23.05 8.49 -38.77
N CYS A 23 -22.58 9.71 -39.00
CA CYS A 23 -22.40 10.71 -37.94
C CYS A 23 -23.74 11.09 -37.29
N PHE A 24 -24.83 11.20 -38.06
CA PHE A 24 -26.17 11.43 -37.53
C PHE A 24 -26.62 10.30 -36.60
N CYS A 25 -26.50 9.03 -37.02
CA CYS A 25 -26.82 7.86 -36.19
C CYS A 25 -25.98 7.78 -34.90
N LEU A 26 -24.73 8.23 -34.94
CA LEU A 26 -23.85 8.26 -33.80
C LEU A 26 -24.02 9.49 -32.90
N ASN A 27 -24.93 10.41 -33.27
CA ASN A 27 -25.14 11.70 -32.63
C ASN A 27 -23.83 12.50 -32.48
N VAL A 28 -23.02 12.53 -33.55
CA VAL A 28 -21.72 13.24 -33.59
C VAL A 28 -21.78 14.26 -34.76
N PRO A 29 -21.56 15.56 -34.48
CA PRO A 29 -21.47 16.57 -35.56
C PRO A 29 -20.37 16.22 -36.55
N ILE A 30 -20.63 16.36 -37.84
CA ILE A 30 -19.68 16.07 -38.95
C ILE A 30 -18.37 16.83 -38.77
N SER A 31 -18.42 18.11 -38.35
CA SER A 31 -17.24 18.92 -38.07
C SER A 31 -16.35 18.32 -36.96
N THR A 32 -17.01 17.72 -35.96
CA THR A 32 -16.32 17.02 -34.85
C THR A 32 -15.63 15.75 -35.36
N TYR A 33 -16.30 14.96 -36.22
CA TYR A 33 -15.67 13.79 -36.85
C TYR A 33 -14.42 14.18 -37.64
N TYR A 34 -14.49 15.18 -38.56
CA TYR A 34 -13.32 15.60 -39.33
C TYR A 34 -12.20 16.17 -38.48
N ARG A 35 -12.50 16.85 -37.37
CA ARG A 35 -11.52 17.30 -36.40
C ARG A 35 -10.86 16.11 -35.71
N TRP A 36 -11.61 15.06 -35.33
CA TRP A 36 -11.06 13.84 -34.74
C TRP A 36 -10.26 13.03 -35.75
N LYS A 37 -10.69 12.94 -37.02
CA LYS A 37 -9.95 12.25 -38.09
C LYS A 37 -8.54 12.82 -38.29
N LYS A 38 -8.37 14.13 -38.14
CA LYS A 38 -7.07 14.81 -38.22
C LYS A 38 -6.21 14.64 -36.99
N LYS A 39 -6.75 14.09 -35.88
CA LYS A 39 -6.05 14.00 -34.61
C LYS A 39 -5.19 12.73 -34.57
N ASP A 40 -3.89 12.90 -34.21
CA ASP A 40 -3.04 11.77 -33.87
C ASP A 40 -3.48 11.20 -32.51
N PHE A 41 -3.86 9.92 -32.48
CA PHE A 41 -4.22 9.17 -31.28
C PHE A 41 -3.08 8.30 -30.76
N SER A 42 -1.89 8.39 -31.34
CA SER A 42 -0.72 7.65 -30.88
C SER A 42 -0.35 8.06 -29.43
N PRO A 43 0.13 7.12 -28.62
CA PRO A 43 0.54 7.43 -27.23
C PRO A 43 1.71 8.43 -27.24
N THR A 44 1.56 9.51 -26.49
CA THR A 44 2.62 10.51 -26.30
C THR A 44 3.85 9.91 -25.60
N VAL A 45 5.01 10.56 -25.72
CA VAL A 45 6.23 10.15 -25.00
C VAL A 45 5.96 10.00 -23.51
N ILE A 46 5.24 10.97 -22.91
CA ILE A 46 4.85 10.92 -21.50
C ILE A 46 4.00 9.68 -21.21
N GLU A 47 3.00 9.38 -22.03
CA GLU A 47 2.12 8.21 -21.85
C GLU A 47 2.92 6.89 -21.95
N LYS A 48 3.81 6.77 -22.93
CA LYS A 48 4.70 5.61 -23.09
C LYS A 48 5.62 5.43 -21.87
N THR A 49 6.22 6.52 -21.37
CA THR A 49 7.11 6.48 -20.20
C THR A 49 6.34 6.11 -18.93
N ILE A 50 5.15 6.68 -18.70
CA ILE A 50 4.28 6.29 -17.59
C ILE A 50 3.97 4.79 -17.65
N GLY A 51 3.59 4.27 -18.82
CA GLY A 51 3.32 2.84 -19.02
C GLY A 51 4.51 1.95 -18.70
N LYS A 52 5.71 2.35 -19.12
CA LYS A 52 6.96 1.65 -18.82
C LYS A 52 7.25 1.62 -17.31
N ILE A 53 7.11 2.77 -16.63
CA ILE A 53 7.32 2.87 -15.18
C ILE A 53 6.26 2.03 -14.42
N CYS A 54 4.99 2.10 -14.81
CA CYS A 54 3.92 1.32 -14.19
C CYS A 54 4.16 -0.19 -14.31
N LYS A 55 4.54 -0.68 -15.51
CA LYS A 55 4.87 -2.09 -15.76
C LYS A 55 6.09 -2.53 -14.94
N LYS A 56 7.18 -1.74 -14.92
CA LYS A 56 8.38 -2.01 -14.13
C LYS A 56 8.05 -2.20 -12.64
N ASN A 57 7.14 -1.38 -12.11
CA ASN A 57 6.70 -1.42 -10.73
C ASN A 57 5.42 -2.27 -10.52
N LYS A 58 5.08 -3.17 -11.44
CA LYS A 58 3.95 -4.11 -11.31
C LYS A 58 2.62 -3.45 -10.92
N PHE A 59 2.39 -2.19 -11.34
CA PHE A 59 1.20 -1.37 -11.05
C PHE A 59 0.90 -1.14 -9.56
N ILE A 60 1.89 -1.24 -8.68
CA ILE A 60 1.72 -1.03 -7.23
C ILE A 60 1.80 0.45 -6.82
N TYR A 61 2.32 1.34 -7.68
CA TYR A 61 2.48 2.74 -7.35
C TYR A 61 1.31 3.59 -7.84
N GLY A 62 0.76 4.40 -6.92
CA GLY A 62 -0.22 5.44 -7.26
C GLY A 62 0.41 6.61 -8.01
N TYR A 63 -0.43 7.46 -8.63
CA TYR A 63 -0.02 8.55 -9.51
C TYR A 63 1.01 9.52 -8.91
N ARG A 64 1.04 9.73 -7.58
CA ARG A 64 2.02 10.63 -6.93
C ARG A 64 3.43 10.07 -7.02
N LYS A 65 3.61 8.77 -6.75
CA LYS A 65 4.92 8.09 -6.91
C LYS A 65 5.34 8.01 -8.38
N ILE A 66 4.39 7.71 -9.27
CA ILE A 66 4.63 7.69 -10.72
C ILE A 66 5.03 9.09 -11.23
N LYS A 67 4.38 10.17 -10.72
CA LYS A 67 4.78 11.56 -11.04
C LYS A 67 6.25 11.80 -10.69
N TYR A 68 6.68 11.41 -9.49
CA TYR A 68 8.06 11.58 -9.07
C TYR A 68 9.04 10.83 -9.99
N LEU A 69 8.76 9.57 -10.28
CA LEU A 69 9.62 8.74 -11.12
C LEU A 69 9.72 9.26 -12.57
N ILE A 70 8.60 9.69 -13.16
CA ILE A 70 8.64 10.25 -14.53
C ILE A 70 9.35 11.60 -14.59
N GLN A 71 9.22 12.44 -13.55
CA GLN A 71 9.97 13.69 -13.49
C GLN A 71 11.49 13.45 -13.43
N LYS A 72 11.91 12.44 -12.66
CA LYS A 72 13.32 12.00 -12.59
C LYS A 72 13.81 11.44 -13.93
N GLU A 73 12.99 10.63 -14.64
CA GLU A 73 13.38 10.00 -15.92
C GLU A 73 13.41 10.99 -17.08
N LEU A 74 12.44 11.93 -17.15
CA LEU A 74 12.35 12.92 -18.25
C LEU A 74 12.98 14.27 -17.93
N ASN A 75 13.41 14.51 -16.70
CA ASN A 75 13.87 15.80 -16.19
C ASN A 75 12.90 16.97 -16.50
N GLN A 76 11.58 16.70 -16.38
CA GLN A 76 10.53 17.66 -16.69
C GLN A 76 9.50 17.74 -15.55
N ILE A 77 9.02 18.96 -15.26
CA ILE A 77 7.93 19.16 -14.28
C ILE A 77 6.61 18.77 -14.92
N ILE A 78 5.96 17.70 -14.40
CA ILE A 78 4.68 17.20 -14.91
C ILE A 78 3.62 17.35 -13.83
N ASN A 79 2.44 17.89 -14.21
CA ASN A 79 1.33 18.02 -13.29
C ASN A 79 0.75 16.66 -12.90
N HIS A 80 0.51 16.44 -11.62
CA HIS A 80 -0.03 15.18 -11.11
C HIS A 80 -1.40 14.81 -11.71
N LYS A 81 -2.25 15.80 -12.06
CA LYS A 81 -3.54 15.57 -12.73
C LYS A 81 -3.36 14.95 -14.13
N VAL A 82 -2.29 15.30 -14.83
CA VAL A 82 -1.97 14.71 -16.15
C VAL A 82 -1.60 13.23 -15.98
N VAL A 83 -0.70 12.94 -15.03
CA VAL A 83 -0.29 11.56 -14.74
C VAL A 83 -1.49 10.71 -14.32
N GLN A 84 -2.31 11.22 -13.39
CA GLN A 84 -3.52 10.53 -12.92
C GLN A 84 -4.48 10.20 -14.07
N ARG A 85 -4.78 11.20 -14.94
CA ARG A 85 -5.67 11.00 -16.09
C ARG A 85 -5.14 9.94 -17.05
N ILE A 86 -3.83 9.94 -17.33
CA ILE A 86 -3.20 8.95 -18.20
C ILE A 86 -3.31 7.55 -17.57
N MET A 87 -3.01 7.41 -16.28
CA MET A 87 -3.12 6.15 -15.57
C MET A 87 -4.56 5.63 -15.56
N GLN A 88 -5.55 6.50 -15.31
CA GLN A 88 -6.98 6.12 -15.34
C GLN A 88 -7.44 5.69 -16.74
N LYS A 89 -7.06 6.47 -17.78
CA LYS A 89 -7.40 6.15 -19.18
C LYS A 89 -6.93 4.75 -19.60
N ASN A 90 -5.76 4.35 -19.13
CA ASN A 90 -5.11 3.09 -19.51
C ASN A 90 -5.35 1.94 -18.50
N GLY A 91 -6.12 2.15 -17.43
CA GLY A 91 -6.35 1.14 -16.40
C GLY A 91 -5.13 0.83 -15.52
N TRP A 92 -4.14 1.73 -15.46
CA TRP A 92 -2.88 1.55 -14.72
C TRP A 92 -2.96 2.03 -13.26
N ASN A 93 -4.15 1.95 -12.67
CA ASN A 93 -4.34 2.33 -11.27
C ASN A 93 -3.79 1.26 -10.33
N CYS A 94 -3.28 1.69 -9.16
CA CYS A 94 -2.89 0.74 -8.13
C CYS A 94 -4.11 0.02 -7.52
N ALA A 95 -3.92 -1.23 -7.12
CA ALA A 95 -4.96 -2.02 -6.44
C ALA A 95 -5.31 -1.42 -5.07
N VAL A 96 -6.59 -1.41 -4.73
CA VAL A 96 -7.11 -0.91 -3.44
C VAL A 96 -7.90 -2.03 -2.75
N LYS A 97 -7.67 -2.21 -1.44
CA LYS A 97 -8.35 -3.22 -0.64
C LYS A 97 -9.87 -2.94 -0.53
N PRO A 98 -10.74 -3.92 -0.78
CA PRO A 98 -12.17 -3.77 -0.53
C PRO A 98 -12.48 -3.63 0.98
N LYS A 99 -13.47 -2.78 1.33
CA LYS A 99 -13.88 -2.54 2.72
C LYS A 99 -14.65 -3.75 3.28
N LYS A 100 -14.30 -4.20 4.52
CA LYS A 100 -15.02 -5.26 5.27
C LYS A 100 -15.42 -4.77 6.67
N ALA A 101 -16.52 -5.32 7.25
CA ALA A 101 -17.00 -5.03 8.61
C ALA A 101 -16.33 -5.92 9.66
N ILE A 102 -16.06 -5.40 10.87
CA ILE A 102 -15.28 -6.04 11.96
C ILE A 102 -16.11 -6.15 13.24
N LYS A 103 -16.01 -7.27 13.99
CA LYS A 103 -16.57 -7.48 15.34
C LYS A 103 -15.47 -7.47 16.41
N ILE A 104 -15.69 -6.85 17.56
CA ILE A 104 -14.71 -6.55 18.62
C ILE A 104 -15.03 -7.30 19.93
N GLY A 105 -14.00 -7.86 20.63
CA GLY A 105 -14.08 -8.53 21.94
C GLY A 105 -13.73 -7.60 23.13
N LYS A 106 -13.83 -8.09 24.41
CA LYS A 106 -13.51 -7.31 25.63
C LYS A 106 -12.03 -7.44 26.03
N PRO A 107 -11.31 -6.35 26.37
CA PRO A 107 -9.91 -6.35 26.83
C PRO A 107 -9.78 -6.68 28.33
N PHE A 108 -8.61 -7.19 28.76
CA PHE A 108 -8.33 -7.61 30.16
C PHE A 108 -7.60 -6.52 30.98
N SER A 109 -6.55 -5.90 30.49
CA SER A 109 -5.91 -4.75 31.14
C SER A 109 -5.49 -3.67 30.12
N ILE A 110 -5.64 -2.39 30.46
CA ILE A 110 -5.47 -1.26 29.55
C ILE A 110 -4.42 -0.30 30.08
N THR A 111 -3.50 0.12 29.22
CA THR A 111 -2.57 1.25 29.48
C THR A 111 -3.06 2.48 28.72
N GLY A 112 -2.80 3.69 29.23
CA GLY A 112 -3.17 4.93 28.57
C GLY A 112 -2.52 5.10 27.17
N ASN A 113 -3.12 5.95 26.32
CA ASN A 113 -2.56 6.29 25.02
C ASN A 113 -1.51 7.41 25.16
N THR A 114 -0.28 7.02 25.49
CA THR A 114 0.87 7.94 25.63
C THR A 114 1.34 8.47 24.28
N LEU A 115 1.21 7.67 23.20
CA LEU A 115 1.58 8.07 21.84
C LEU A 115 0.72 9.22 21.30
N ASN A 116 -0.58 9.22 21.65
CA ASN A 116 -1.56 10.25 21.32
C ASN A 116 -1.52 10.73 19.85
N ARG A 117 -1.28 9.81 18.91
CA ARG A 117 -1.12 10.08 17.45
C ARG A 117 0.09 10.92 17.07
N ASP A 118 1.00 11.18 17.99
CA ASP A 118 2.28 11.79 17.66
C ASP A 118 3.23 10.71 17.11
N PHE A 119 3.10 10.46 15.81
CA PHE A 119 3.89 9.46 15.08
C PHE A 119 5.25 9.98 14.63
N SER A 120 5.64 11.20 15.01
CA SER A 120 6.96 11.73 14.76
C SER A 120 7.99 11.17 15.75
N ALA A 121 9.19 10.87 15.27
CA ALA A 121 10.31 10.46 16.09
C ALA A 121 11.57 11.15 15.55
N ASP A 122 12.47 11.54 16.47
CA ASP A 122 13.69 12.28 16.13
C ASP A 122 14.87 11.34 15.81
N LYS A 123 14.78 10.10 16.27
CA LYS A 123 15.83 9.07 16.09
C LYS A 123 15.23 7.68 15.96
N PRO A 124 15.97 6.74 15.33
CA PRO A 124 15.56 5.34 15.25
C PRO A 124 15.27 4.72 16.62
N MET A 125 14.28 3.84 16.68
CA MET A 125 13.85 3.10 17.87
C MET A 125 13.41 3.97 19.06
N GLN A 126 13.03 5.22 18.83
CA GLN A 126 12.45 6.09 19.88
C GLN A 126 10.99 5.76 20.15
N LYS A 127 10.22 5.57 19.09
CA LYS A 127 8.80 5.20 19.13
C LYS A 127 8.54 4.07 18.15
N LEU A 128 7.97 2.99 18.66
CA LEU A 128 7.61 1.82 17.87
C LEU A 128 6.11 1.58 17.90
N THR A 129 5.59 0.89 16.89
CA THR A 129 4.22 0.39 16.91
C THR A 129 4.20 -1.09 16.55
N THR A 130 3.28 -1.84 17.17
CA THR A 130 3.09 -3.26 16.92
C THR A 130 1.62 -3.58 16.68
N ASP A 131 1.36 -4.55 15.82
CA ASP A 131 0.02 -5.04 15.54
C ASP A 131 0.07 -6.43 14.92
N ILE A 132 -1.05 -7.15 15.02
CA ILE A 132 -1.27 -8.44 14.36
C ILE A 132 -2.27 -8.28 13.24
N THR A 133 -1.92 -8.79 12.07
CA THR A 133 -2.87 -8.91 10.97
C THR A 133 -3.04 -10.35 10.53
N TYR A 134 -4.28 -10.71 10.13
CA TYR A 134 -4.51 -12.01 9.52
C TYR A 134 -4.23 -11.96 8.01
N LEU A 135 -3.74 -13.07 7.48
CA LEU A 135 -3.45 -13.31 6.07
C LEU A 135 -4.50 -14.29 5.52
N PRO A 136 -5.57 -13.80 4.85
CA PRO A 136 -6.68 -14.66 4.40
C PRO A 136 -6.36 -15.37 3.07
N PHE A 137 -5.09 -15.65 2.83
CA PHE A 137 -4.55 -16.23 1.61
C PHE A 137 -4.01 -17.63 1.88
N GLY A 138 -4.20 -18.56 0.92
CA GLY A 138 -3.79 -19.93 1.06
C GLY A 138 -4.82 -20.82 1.77
N PRO A 139 -4.50 -22.13 1.96
CA PRO A 139 -5.43 -23.14 2.46
C PRO A 139 -5.72 -23.03 3.96
N LYS A 140 -4.82 -22.37 4.72
CA LYS A 140 -4.94 -22.15 6.16
C LYS A 140 -4.79 -20.68 6.47
N GLN A 141 -5.54 -20.23 7.49
CA GLN A 141 -5.38 -18.86 7.99
C GLN A 141 -4.03 -18.71 8.68
N LEU A 142 -3.25 -17.73 8.24
CA LEU A 142 -2.00 -17.32 8.86
C LEU A 142 -2.14 -15.91 9.45
N TYR A 143 -1.31 -15.64 10.45
CA TYR A 143 -1.20 -14.35 11.12
C TYR A 143 0.21 -13.80 10.93
N LEU A 144 0.33 -12.49 10.87
CA LEU A 144 1.58 -11.75 10.88
C LEU A 144 1.56 -10.81 12.07
N SER A 145 2.47 -11.01 13.02
CA SER A 145 2.83 -10.03 14.03
C SER A 145 3.99 -9.21 13.51
N SER A 146 3.97 -7.90 13.65
CA SER A 146 5.06 -7.03 13.17
C SER A 146 5.30 -5.86 14.12
N ILE A 147 6.55 -5.39 14.16
CA ILE A 147 6.99 -4.20 14.88
C ILE A 147 7.58 -3.23 13.88
N MET A 148 7.07 -2.00 13.88
CA MET A 148 7.49 -0.92 12.98
C MET A 148 8.12 0.22 13.77
N ASP A 149 9.24 0.75 13.28
CA ASP A 149 9.83 1.99 13.75
C ASP A 149 9.06 3.20 13.17
N LEU A 150 8.61 4.09 14.03
CA LEU A 150 7.89 5.29 13.57
C LEU A 150 8.82 6.35 13.00
N TYR A 151 10.13 6.29 13.28
CA TYR A 151 11.12 7.21 12.71
C TYR A 151 11.18 7.15 11.19
N ASN A 152 11.29 5.96 10.64
CA ASN A 152 11.44 5.75 9.19
C ASN A 152 10.39 4.80 8.59
N GLY A 153 9.51 4.20 9.41
CA GLY A 153 8.52 3.22 8.97
C GLY A 153 9.10 1.85 8.63
N GLU A 154 10.32 1.52 9.07
CA GLU A 154 10.96 0.22 8.86
C GLU A 154 10.29 -0.86 9.70
N ILE A 155 10.09 -2.04 9.12
CA ILE A 155 9.68 -3.24 9.87
C ILE A 155 10.92 -3.87 10.46
N LEU A 156 11.07 -3.72 11.79
CA LEU A 156 12.24 -4.19 12.52
C LEU A 156 12.19 -5.68 12.85
N ALA A 157 11.00 -6.19 13.18
CA ALA A 157 10.78 -7.60 13.46
C ALA A 157 9.41 -8.05 13.03
N TYR A 158 9.29 -9.33 12.73
CA TYR A 158 8.00 -9.95 12.42
C TYR A 158 8.04 -11.46 12.69
N THR A 159 6.86 -12.01 12.96
CA THR A 159 6.62 -13.46 13.08
C THR A 159 5.41 -13.84 12.26
N ILE A 160 5.46 -14.96 11.56
CA ILE A 160 4.33 -15.53 10.80
C ILE A 160 3.96 -16.86 11.44
N GLY A 161 2.68 -17.04 11.75
CA GLY A 161 2.22 -18.25 12.42
C GLY A 161 0.76 -18.58 12.17
N SER A 162 0.35 -19.78 12.58
CA SER A 162 -1.04 -20.25 12.44
C SER A 162 -1.92 -19.95 13.66
N LYS A 163 -1.32 -19.42 14.74
CA LYS A 163 -2.03 -19.08 15.99
C LYS A 163 -1.71 -17.65 16.40
N GLN A 164 -2.70 -16.99 16.95
CA GLN A 164 -2.62 -15.63 17.48
C GLN A 164 -2.67 -15.72 19.02
N ASP A 165 -1.60 -16.19 19.64
CA ASP A 165 -1.45 -16.30 21.09
C ASP A 165 -0.40 -15.31 21.63
N THR A 166 -0.26 -15.24 22.96
CA THR A 166 0.70 -14.32 23.59
C THR A 166 2.12 -14.66 23.18
N LYS A 167 2.49 -15.94 23.11
CA LYS A 167 3.83 -16.39 22.69
C LYS A 167 4.20 -15.83 21.31
N PHE A 168 3.26 -15.81 20.38
CA PHE A 168 3.46 -15.28 19.04
C PHE A 168 3.96 -13.82 19.01
N VAL A 169 3.44 -12.98 19.90
CA VAL A 169 3.86 -11.57 20.04
C VAL A 169 5.17 -11.45 20.81
N LEU A 170 5.38 -12.29 21.85
CA LEU A 170 6.63 -12.34 22.59
C LEU A 170 7.79 -12.77 21.69
N ASP A 171 7.59 -13.77 20.82
CA ASP A 171 8.60 -14.22 19.85
C ASP A 171 8.95 -13.09 18.85
N THR A 172 8.00 -12.23 18.49
CA THR A 172 8.28 -11.06 17.65
C THR A 172 9.11 -10.02 18.41
N LEU A 173 8.75 -9.73 19.65
CA LEU A 173 9.45 -8.73 20.48
C LEU A 173 10.87 -9.15 20.86
N ASN A 174 11.11 -10.46 21.00
CA ASN A 174 12.42 -11.02 21.35
C ASN A 174 13.42 -11.03 20.17
N GLN A 175 12.99 -10.73 18.95
CA GLN A 175 13.90 -10.61 17.80
C GLN A 175 14.72 -9.32 17.80
N ILE A 176 14.38 -8.35 18.68
CA ILE A 176 15.00 -7.02 18.67
C ILE A 176 15.58 -6.69 20.03
N ASP A 177 16.81 -6.20 20.00
CA ASP A 177 17.41 -5.55 21.17
C ASP A 177 16.98 -4.09 21.19
N LEU A 178 16.10 -3.76 22.12
CA LEU A 178 15.50 -2.43 22.22
C LEU A 178 16.30 -1.54 23.20
N PRO A 179 16.46 -0.25 22.89
CA PRO A 179 17.01 0.70 23.85
C PRO A 179 16.05 0.85 25.04
N LYS A 180 16.60 1.26 26.20
CA LYS A 180 15.79 1.56 27.38
C LYS A 180 14.82 2.72 27.07
N ASP A 181 13.66 2.66 27.72
CA ASP A 181 12.62 3.69 27.63
C ASP A 181 12.02 3.91 26.23
N VAL A 182 12.17 2.91 25.33
CA VAL A 182 11.49 2.92 24.05
C VAL A 182 9.97 2.90 24.25
N LEU A 183 9.24 3.74 23.53
CA LEU A 183 7.78 3.72 23.53
C LEU A 183 7.28 2.71 22.52
N LEU A 184 6.54 1.69 22.99
CA LEU A 184 5.91 0.68 22.13
C LEU A 184 4.39 0.79 22.22
N HIS A 185 3.77 1.17 21.08
CA HIS A 185 2.34 1.35 20.95
C HIS A 185 1.68 0.12 20.31
N SER A 186 0.56 -0.33 20.88
CA SER A 186 -0.26 -1.43 20.36
C SER A 186 -1.75 -1.08 20.36
N ASP A 187 -2.57 -1.94 19.79
CA ASP A 187 -4.01 -1.93 20.04
C ASP A 187 -4.33 -2.52 21.44
N GLN A 188 -5.63 -2.60 21.77
CA GLN A 188 -6.13 -3.23 23.00
C GLN A 188 -6.47 -4.72 22.79
N GLY A 189 -5.79 -5.42 21.90
CA GLY A 189 -5.96 -6.85 21.67
C GLY A 189 -5.62 -7.69 22.91
N SER A 190 -6.25 -8.87 23.05
CA SER A 190 -6.09 -9.73 24.22
C SER A 190 -4.65 -10.15 24.46
N VAL A 191 -3.86 -10.31 23.43
CA VAL A 191 -2.43 -10.69 23.50
C VAL A 191 -1.57 -9.57 24.11
N TYR A 192 -1.84 -8.30 23.74
CA TYR A 192 -1.11 -7.14 24.26
C TYR A 192 -1.53 -6.73 25.67
N THR A 193 -2.68 -7.22 26.15
CA THR A 193 -3.19 -6.99 27.49
C THR A 193 -2.89 -8.15 28.45
N SER A 194 -2.19 -9.20 27.98
CA SER A 194 -1.80 -10.36 28.80
C SER A 194 -0.74 -10.02 29.84
N ALA A 195 -0.69 -10.81 30.92
CA ALA A 195 0.29 -10.64 32.01
C ALA A 195 1.74 -10.91 31.50
N GLU A 196 1.91 -11.90 30.66
CA GLU A 196 3.21 -12.27 30.10
C GLU A 196 3.78 -11.13 29.23
N TYR A 197 2.96 -10.52 28.38
CA TYR A 197 3.38 -9.37 27.57
C TYR A 197 3.73 -8.16 28.44
N TYR A 198 2.93 -7.90 29.48
CA TYR A 198 3.23 -6.84 30.44
C TYR A 198 4.58 -7.06 31.13
N ASN A 199 4.84 -8.28 31.63
CA ASN A 199 6.06 -8.62 32.34
C ASN A 199 7.31 -8.49 31.43
N LEU A 200 7.24 -8.98 30.19
CA LEU A 200 8.33 -8.84 29.23
C LEU A 200 8.62 -7.38 28.89
N CYS A 201 7.59 -6.56 28.69
CA CYS A 201 7.80 -5.12 28.46
C CYS A 201 8.46 -4.43 29.65
N LYS A 202 8.07 -4.80 30.89
CA LYS A 202 8.69 -4.28 32.12
C LYS A 202 10.15 -4.71 32.25
N GLU A 203 10.45 -5.98 31.99
CA GLU A 203 11.81 -6.53 31.99
C GLU A 203 12.73 -5.80 31.00
N LYS A 204 12.22 -5.55 29.80
CA LYS A 204 12.93 -4.82 28.73
C LYS A 204 12.94 -3.29 28.91
N ASN A 205 12.36 -2.75 29.99
CA ASN A 205 12.20 -1.30 30.23
C ASN A 205 11.47 -0.57 29.09
N ILE A 206 10.41 -1.18 28.55
CA ILE A 206 9.59 -0.63 27.47
C ILE A 206 8.46 0.20 28.08
N ILE A 207 8.28 1.43 27.59
CA ILE A 207 7.12 2.27 27.90
C ILE A 207 5.96 1.82 27.00
N ARG A 208 4.96 1.20 27.62
CA ARG A 208 3.77 0.74 26.89
C ARG A 208 2.81 1.89 26.62
N SER A 209 2.22 1.90 25.42
CA SER A 209 1.13 2.77 25.03
C SER A 209 0.06 1.97 24.29
N MET A 210 -1.22 2.28 24.49
CA MET A 210 -2.32 1.56 23.83
C MET A 210 -3.30 2.51 23.17
N SER A 211 -3.76 2.13 21.97
CA SER A 211 -4.83 2.82 21.24
C SER A 211 -6.10 2.94 22.10
N ARG A 212 -6.85 4.01 21.90
CA ARG A 212 -8.19 4.14 22.46
C ARG A 212 -9.11 3.09 21.84
N LYS A 213 -10.06 2.59 22.62
CA LYS A 213 -10.99 1.56 22.14
C LYS A 213 -11.78 2.03 20.92
N GLY A 214 -11.77 1.22 19.87
CA GLY A 214 -12.51 1.51 18.64
C GLY A 214 -11.93 2.67 17.81
N THR A 215 -10.67 3.04 18.03
CA THR A 215 -10.02 4.15 17.34
C THR A 215 -8.82 3.65 16.52
N PRO A 216 -9.05 3.08 15.32
CA PRO A 216 -7.98 2.58 14.45
C PRO A 216 -6.92 3.64 14.10
N ALA A 217 -7.33 4.91 14.02
CA ALA A 217 -6.42 6.01 13.73
C ALA A 217 -5.26 6.16 14.73
N ASP A 218 -5.36 5.57 15.93
CA ASP A 218 -4.30 5.63 16.92
C ASP A 218 -3.13 4.69 16.59
N ASN A 219 -3.33 3.69 15.69
CA ASN A 219 -2.29 2.77 15.21
C ASN A 219 -2.13 2.81 13.67
N ALA A 220 -2.51 3.92 13.04
CA ALA A 220 -2.57 4.10 11.60
C ALA A 220 -1.28 3.74 10.81
N PRO A 221 -0.04 4.00 11.28
CA PRO A 221 1.16 3.69 10.52
C PRO A 221 1.29 2.19 10.20
N ILE A 222 1.15 1.31 11.19
CA ILE A 222 1.31 -0.13 10.98
C ILE A 222 0.10 -0.73 10.26
N GLU A 223 -1.12 -0.21 10.49
CA GLU A 223 -2.30 -0.60 9.72
C GLU A 223 -2.15 -0.26 8.23
N SER A 224 -1.52 0.88 7.92
CA SER A 224 -1.19 1.27 6.54
C SER A 224 -0.18 0.31 5.90
N PHE A 225 0.82 -0.14 6.64
CA PHE A 225 1.76 -1.18 6.19
C PHE A 225 1.03 -2.49 5.89
N HIS A 226 0.20 -2.99 6.82
CA HIS A 226 -0.57 -4.21 6.63
C HIS A 226 -1.52 -4.11 5.43
N SER A 227 -2.11 -2.96 5.20
CA SER A 227 -2.94 -2.71 4.02
C SER A 227 -2.12 -2.74 2.73
N SER A 228 -0.94 -2.10 2.74
CA SER A 228 -0.01 -2.11 1.59
C SER A 228 0.47 -3.53 1.27
N LEU A 229 0.89 -4.29 2.28
CA LEU A 229 1.26 -5.70 2.12
C LEU A 229 0.15 -6.50 1.42
N LYS A 230 -1.08 -6.43 1.92
CA LYS A 230 -2.20 -7.18 1.34
C LYS A 230 -2.52 -6.74 -0.08
N CYS A 231 -2.50 -5.45 -0.36
CA CYS A 231 -2.79 -4.93 -1.69
C CYS A 231 -1.68 -5.22 -2.70
N GLU A 232 -0.43 -4.96 -2.31
CA GLU A 232 0.69 -4.96 -3.25
C GLU A 232 1.26 -6.37 -3.47
N ALA A 233 1.15 -7.28 -2.47
CA ALA A 233 1.69 -8.63 -2.58
C ALA A 233 0.66 -9.69 -3.01
N PHE A 234 -0.63 -9.49 -2.70
CA PHE A 234 -1.65 -10.51 -2.90
C PHE A 234 -2.75 -10.11 -3.88
N TYR A 235 -3.36 -8.90 -3.73
CA TYR A 235 -4.51 -8.54 -4.58
C TYR A 235 -4.16 -8.18 -6.03
N ILE A 236 -2.87 -7.99 -6.36
CA ILE A 236 -2.43 -7.71 -7.73
C ILE A 236 -2.31 -8.99 -8.58
N LYS A 237 -2.12 -10.12 -7.91
CA LYS A 237 -1.98 -11.41 -8.58
C LYS A 237 -3.30 -12.17 -8.48
N ASP A 238 -3.92 -12.48 -9.62
CA ASP A 238 -5.07 -13.40 -9.72
C ASP A 238 -4.67 -14.88 -9.55
N GLU A 239 -3.52 -15.15 -8.92
CA GLU A 239 -3.02 -16.52 -8.70
C GLU A 239 -3.66 -17.10 -7.44
N VAL A 240 -4.23 -18.29 -7.56
CA VAL A 240 -4.74 -19.07 -6.43
C VAL A 240 -3.57 -19.61 -5.64
N ILE A 241 -3.39 -19.11 -4.41
CA ILE A 241 -2.32 -19.58 -3.53
C ILE A 241 -2.75 -20.88 -2.86
N THR A 242 -2.05 -21.96 -3.15
CA THR A 242 -2.39 -23.32 -2.70
C THR A 242 -1.62 -23.78 -1.46
N SER A 243 -0.55 -23.07 -1.06
CA SER A 243 0.33 -23.47 0.04
C SER A 243 0.60 -22.33 1.03
N SER A 244 0.63 -22.67 2.33
CA SER A 244 1.04 -21.74 3.39
C SER A 244 2.51 -21.30 3.28
N SER A 245 3.40 -22.17 2.78
CA SER A 245 4.81 -21.83 2.54
C SER A 245 4.97 -20.73 1.49
N ILE A 246 4.15 -20.75 0.43
CA ILE A 246 4.12 -19.69 -0.59
C ILE A 246 3.68 -18.37 0.03
N VAL A 247 2.67 -18.40 0.91
CA VAL A 247 2.22 -17.16 1.63
C VAL A 247 3.35 -16.59 2.47
N ILE A 248 4.07 -17.43 3.22
CA ILE A 248 5.20 -17.01 4.06
C ILE A 248 6.28 -16.37 3.18
N GLN A 249 6.69 -17.03 2.12
CA GLN A 249 7.72 -16.51 1.20
C GLN A 249 7.31 -15.17 0.55
N ILE A 250 6.03 -15.02 0.18
CA ILE A 250 5.52 -13.75 -0.37
C ILE A 250 5.63 -12.62 0.66
N VAL A 251 5.28 -12.89 1.93
CA VAL A 251 5.34 -11.88 3.01
C VAL A 251 6.78 -11.50 3.31
N GLU A 252 7.69 -12.47 3.43
CA GLU A 252 9.12 -12.23 3.68
C GLU A 252 9.75 -11.39 2.55
N ASN A 253 9.51 -11.77 1.30
CA ASN A 253 9.98 -11.03 0.14
C ASN A 253 9.39 -9.62 0.08
N TYR A 254 8.13 -9.46 0.48
CA TYR A 254 7.50 -8.13 0.51
C TYR A 254 8.08 -7.25 1.62
N ILE A 255 8.31 -7.78 2.82
CA ILE A 255 8.91 -7.01 3.93
C ILE A 255 10.31 -6.54 3.54
N LYS A 256 11.12 -7.41 2.95
CA LYS A 256 12.44 -7.03 2.43
C LYS A 256 12.33 -5.92 1.38
N TYR A 257 11.45 -6.07 0.38
CA TYR A 257 11.19 -5.04 -0.62
C TYR A 257 10.69 -3.73 0.01
N TYR A 258 9.78 -3.81 0.98
CA TYR A 258 9.22 -2.64 1.68
C TYR A 258 10.29 -1.85 2.40
N ASN A 259 11.20 -2.52 3.11
CA ASN A 259 12.27 -1.90 3.87
C ASN A 259 13.38 -1.34 2.98
N GLU A 260 13.82 -2.08 1.96
CA GLU A 260 15.02 -1.77 1.19
C GLU A 260 14.76 -0.98 -0.09
N ASN A 261 13.57 -1.13 -0.71
CA ASN A 261 13.33 -0.63 -2.07
C ASN A 261 12.06 0.20 -2.23
N ARG A 262 11.07 0.05 -1.32
CA ARG A 262 9.79 0.71 -1.49
C ARG A 262 9.85 2.18 -1.11
N ILE A 263 9.89 3.06 -2.11
CA ILE A 263 9.91 4.52 -1.90
C ILE A 263 8.64 5.02 -1.20
N GLN A 264 8.80 5.96 -0.28
CA GLN A 264 7.72 6.59 0.48
C GLN A 264 7.79 8.12 0.39
N GLN A 265 6.68 8.78 0.06
CA GLN A 265 6.65 10.23 -0.07
C GLN A 265 7.03 10.94 1.25
N LYS A 266 6.62 10.40 2.39
CA LYS A 266 6.93 10.94 3.73
C LYS A 266 8.42 10.86 4.08
N LEU A 267 9.20 10.06 3.36
CA LEU A 267 10.64 9.85 3.53
C LEU A 267 11.42 10.45 2.34
N ASP A 268 10.95 11.56 1.77
CA ASP A 268 11.57 12.21 0.61
C ASP A 268 11.76 11.25 -0.58
N TYR A 269 10.83 10.30 -0.75
CA TYR A 269 10.89 9.24 -1.77
C TYR A 269 12.09 8.28 -1.61
N LEU A 270 12.59 8.13 -0.40
CA LEU A 270 13.54 7.08 -0.03
C LEU A 270 12.78 5.85 0.50
N SER A 271 13.46 4.71 0.51
CA SER A 271 13.02 3.54 1.27
C SER A 271 13.29 3.73 2.77
N PRO A 272 12.63 2.98 3.68
CA PRO A 272 12.93 3.03 5.10
C PRO A 272 14.40 2.91 5.45
N VAL A 273 15.10 1.93 4.87
CA VAL A 273 16.53 1.69 5.12
C VAL A 273 17.41 2.81 4.56
N GLU A 274 17.11 3.32 3.36
CA GLU A 274 17.84 4.46 2.79
C GLU A 274 17.69 5.71 3.66
N TYR A 275 16.47 5.99 4.14
CA TYR A 275 16.22 7.13 5.03
C TYR A 275 16.99 7.04 6.34
N ARG A 276 17.08 5.85 6.95
CA ARG A 276 17.85 5.64 8.19
C ARG A 276 19.35 5.84 8.00
N ARG A 277 19.89 5.59 6.79
CA ARG A 277 21.32 5.71 6.47
C ARG A 277 21.76 7.13 6.10
N ARG A 278 20.80 8.04 5.94
CA ARG A 278 21.04 9.45 5.64
C ARG A 278 21.51 10.23 6.87
#